data_471ec731b22a3af174dcc92618c7e4fc
#
_entry.id   471ec731b22a3af174dcc92618c7e4fc
#
_cell.length_a   1.000
_cell.length_b   1.000
_cell.length_c   1.000
_cell.angle_alpha   90.00
_cell.angle_beta   90.00
_cell.angle_gamma   90.00
#
_symmetry.space_group_name_H-M   'P 1'
#
loop_
_entity.id
_entity.type
_entity.pdbx_description
1 polymer ?
#
loop_
_entity_poly.entity_id
_entity_poly.type
_entity_poly.pdbx_seq_one_letter_code
_entity_poly.pdbx_strand_id
1 'polypeptide(L)'
;MGSCRWLEPKKSKPVNKADKQQEIMAGHSKFKNIMHRKGAQDKKRAKVFGRLIKELTVAARSSTDPDSNPRLRSALSAARAANMPKDNIERVLKRAEGGEGENYDEIRYEGYGPGGTALIVDAMTDNRNRTASEVRAAFNKFGGSLGETGSVSFMFDQVGQIIYPADVTDADTMFEAVLEAGAENVESDETGHEVVCAPDDFNAVREALETVFGAPEVSGL
;
A
#
# COMPACT_ATOMS: atom_id res chain seq x y z
N MET A 1 41.42 -25.48 68.43
CA MET A 1 41.67 -26.51 67.40
C MET A 1 40.44 -26.55 66.50
N GLY A 2 40.39 -25.79 65.43
CA GLY A 2 39.29 -25.73 64.45
C GLY A 2 39.82 -26.25 63.13
N SER A 3 39.28 -27.37 62.67
CA SER A 3 39.65 -28.01 61.41
C SER A 3 38.99 -27.30 60.22
N CYS A 4 39.79 -26.68 59.37
CA CYS A 4 39.35 -26.21 58.06
C CYS A 4 39.04 -27.38 57.14
N ARG A 5 37.76 -27.53 56.75
CA ARG A 5 37.34 -28.49 55.74
C ARG A 5 37.39 -27.82 54.38
N TRP A 6 38.30 -28.21 53.52
CA TRP A 6 38.38 -27.74 52.14
C TRP A 6 37.23 -28.32 51.35
N LEU A 7 36.45 -27.45 50.73
CA LEU A 7 35.39 -27.80 49.77
C LEU A 7 36.03 -28.11 48.41
N GLU A 8 35.93 -29.35 47.95
CA GLU A 8 36.36 -29.74 46.61
C GLU A 8 35.48 -29.09 45.54
N PRO A 9 36.06 -28.64 44.41
CA PRO A 9 35.26 -28.06 43.33
C PRO A 9 34.41 -29.16 42.66
N LYS A 10 33.10 -28.91 42.53
CA LYS A 10 32.18 -29.79 41.82
C LYS A 10 32.61 -29.94 40.37
N LYS A 11 32.96 -31.17 39.95
CA LYS A 11 33.23 -31.52 38.57
C LYS A 11 32.00 -31.20 37.71
N SER A 12 32.15 -30.33 36.72
CA SER A 12 31.15 -30.04 35.69
C SER A 12 30.85 -31.32 34.91
N LYS A 13 29.54 -31.63 34.77
CA LYS A 13 29.10 -32.78 33.95
C LYS A 13 29.51 -32.54 32.50
N PRO A 14 29.99 -33.58 31.78
CA PRO A 14 30.30 -33.42 30.37
C PRO A 14 29.01 -33.08 29.57
N VAL A 15 29.03 -31.98 28.83
CA VAL A 15 27.94 -31.59 27.94
C VAL A 15 27.85 -32.64 26.84
N ASN A 16 26.69 -33.28 26.75
CA ASN A 16 26.43 -34.36 25.80
C ASN A 16 26.47 -33.82 24.37
N LYS A 17 27.04 -34.55 23.40
CA LYS A 17 27.09 -34.17 21.99
C LYS A 17 25.71 -33.91 21.39
N ALA A 18 24.66 -34.55 21.94
CA ALA A 18 23.28 -34.36 21.54
C ALA A 18 22.77 -32.94 21.88
N ASP A 19 23.14 -32.36 23.03
CA ASP A 19 22.74 -30.99 23.43
C ASP A 19 23.38 -29.93 22.53
N LYS A 20 24.63 -30.12 22.09
CA LYS A 20 25.28 -29.24 21.12
C LYS A 20 24.61 -29.29 19.72
N GLN A 21 24.14 -30.47 19.30
CA GLN A 21 23.42 -30.59 18.02
C GLN A 21 22.03 -29.95 18.07
N GLN A 22 21.33 -29.99 19.22
CA GLN A 22 20.04 -29.31 19.39
C GLN A 22 20.17 -27.77 19.40
N GLU A 23 21.23 -27.23 20.03
CA GLU A 23 21.51 -25.78 19.98
C GLU A 23 21.82 -25.27 18.56
N ILE A 24 22.60 -26.07 17.78
CA ILE A 24 22.90 -25.72 16.38
C ILE A 24 21.65 -25.79 15.51
N MET A 25 20.75 -26.75 15.70
CA MET A 25 19.49 -26.87 14.96
C MET A 25 18.50 -25.73 15.31
N ALA A 26 18.44 -25.31 16.56
CA ALA A 26 17.59 -24.17 16.98
C ALA A 26 18.06 -22.84 16.36
N GLY A 27 19.37 -22.62 16.20
CA GLY A 27 19.94 -21.46 15.54
C GLY A 27 19.61 -21.41 14.05
N HIS A 28 19.69 -22.52 13.33
CA HIS A 28 19.33 -22.64 11.92
C HIS A 28 17.83 -22.44 11.67
N SER A 29 16.97 -22.89 12.58
CA SER A 29 15.51 -22.69 12.52
C SER A 29 15.14 -21.20 12.68
N LYS A 30 15.74 -20.48 13.64
CA LYS A 30 15.51 -19.03 13.81
C LYS A 30 15.98 -18.23 12.60
N PHE A 31 17.15 -18.53 12.05
CA PHE A 31 17.68 -17.84 10.87
C PHE A 31 16.78 -18.05 9.63
N LYS A 32 16.34 -19.30 9.37
CA LYS A 32 15.38 -19.60 8.30
C LYS A 32 14.06 -18.84 8.48
N ASN A 33 13.51 -18.81 9.69
CA ASN A 33 12.28 -18.07 9.96
C ASN A 33 12.42 -16.56 9.75
N ILE A 34 13.57 -15.98 10.11
CA ILE A 34 13.87 -14.56 9.85
C ILE A 34 13.99 -14.31 8.34
N MET A 35 14.70 -15.17 7.61
CA MET A 35 14.82 -15.06 6.15
C MET A 35 13.48 -15.20 5.44
N HIS A 36 12.61 -16.13 5.85
CA HIS A 36 11.28 -16.29 5.27
C HIS A 36 10.39 -15.07 5.53
N ARG A 37 10.41 -14.50 6.74
CA ARG A 37 9.67 -13.28 7.08
C ARG A 37 10.17 -12.07 6.29
N LYS A 38 11.50 -11.88 6.24
CA LYS A 38 12.10 -10.80 5.46
C LYS A 38 11.80 -10.95 3.98
N GLY A 39 11.95 -12.14 3.40
CA GLY A 39 11.65 -12.41 2.00
C GLY A 39 10.16 -12.20 1.65
N ALA A 40 9.22 -12.47 2.56
CA ALA A 40 7.80 -12.19 2.36
C ALA A 40 7.50 -10.68 2.38
N GLN A 41 8.14 -9.93 3.28
CA GLN A 41 8.03 -8.47 3.33
C GLN A 41 8.67 -7.80 2.10
N ASP A 42 9.85 -8.28 1.70
CA ASP A 42 10.54 -7.77 0.51
C ASP A 42 9.71 -8.01 -0.77
N LYS A 43 9.05 -9.16 -0.89
CA LYS A 43 8.13 -9.45 -2.00
C LYS A 43 6.89 -8.53 -1.99
N LYS A 44 6.31 -8.25 -0.83
CA LYS A 44 5.19 -7.31 -0.71
C LYS A 44 5.63 -5.89 -1.12
N ARG A 45 6.77 -5.43 -0.61
CA ARG A 45 7.34 -4.14 -0.94
C ARG A 45 7.66 -4.01 -2.43
N ALA A 46 8.24 -5.04 -3.05
CA ALA A 46 8.52 -5.07 -4.48
C ALA A 46 7.23 -4.95 -5.32
N LYS A 47 6.13 -5.57 -4.92
CA LYS A 47 4.82 -5.44 -5.59
C LYS A 47 4.27 -4.01 -5.49
N VAL A 48 4.34 -3.40 -4.29
CA VAL A 48 3.91 -2.01 -4.08
C VAL A 48 4.75 -1.07 -4.93
N PHE A 49 6.07 -1.21 -4.91
CA PHE A 49 6.96 -0.39 -5.73
C PHE A 49 6.72 -0.57 -7.23
N GLY A 50 6.50 -1.81 -7.69
CA GLY A 50 6.17 -2.08 -9.09
C GLY A 50 4.89 -1.40 -9.55
N ARG A 51 3.84 -1.37 -8.70
CA ARG A 51 2.60 -0.63 -8.96
C ARG A 51 2.85 0.88 -9.03
N LEU A 52 3.54 1.44 -8.03
CA LEU A 52 3.82 2.87 -7.97
C LEU A 52 4.71 3.35 -9.13
N ILE A 53 5.68 2.53 -9.59
CA ILE A 53 6.50 2.83 -10.78
C ILE A 53 5.62 2.92 -12.03
N LYS A 54 4.68 1.99 -12.21
CA LYS A 54 3.74 2.04 -13.34
C LYS A 54 2.86 3.29 -13.27
N GLU A 55 2.31 3.61 -12.10
CA GLU A 55 1.49 4.80 -11.88
C GLU A 55 2.27 6.08 -12.19
N LEU A 56 3.48 6.21 -11.67
CA LEU A 56 4.37 7.32 -11.99
C LEU A 56 4.66 7.42 -13.50
N THR A 57 4.89 6.27 -14.16
CA THR A 57 5.14 6.22 -15.61
C THR A 57 3.94 6.71 -16.41
N VAL A 58 2.73 6.27 -16.05
CA VAL A 58 1.51 6.68 -16.72
C VAL A 58 1.20 8.15 -16.46
N ALA A 59 1.31 8.58 -15.20
CA ALA A 59 1.07 9.97 -14.82
C ALA A 59 2.04 10.95 -15.49
N ALA A 60 3.32 10.59 -15.58
CA ALA A 60 4.36 11.45 -16.17
C ALA A 60 4.26 11.63 -17.70
N ARG A 61 3.39 10.84 -18.37
CA ARG A 61 3.19 10.98 -19.84
C ARG A 61 2.56 12.31 -20.24
N SER A 62 1.65 12.82 -19.44
CA SER A 62 0.97 14.07 -19.73
C SER A 62 1.85 15.29 -19.44
N SER A 63 2.59 15.24 -18.33
CA SER A 63 3.58 16.23 -17.91
C SER A 63 4.45 15.64 -16.81
N THR A 64 5.75 15.90 -16.84
CA THR A 64 6.70 15.55 -15.77
C THR A 64 6.79 16.61 -14.67
N ASP A 65 6.08 17.72 -14.84
CA ASP A 65 5.96 18.78 -13.85
C ASP A 65 4.80 18.49 -12.87
N PRO A 66 5.08 18.27 -11.57
CA PRO A 66 4.05 17.99 -10.57
C PRO A 66 3.09 19.15 -10.33
N ASP A 67 3.51 20.40 -10.61
CA ASP A 67 2.67 21.57 -10.36
C ASP A 67 1.54 21.67 -11.39
N SER A 68 1.81 21.22 -12.61
CA SER A 68 0.85 21.19 -13.72
C SER A 68 0.10 19.86 -13.86
N ASN A 69 0.52 18.81 -13.10
CA ASN A 69 -0.02 17.45 -13.22
C ASN A 69 -0.49 16.89 -11.87
N PRO A 70 -1.77 17.05 -11.51
CA PRO A 70 -2.31 16.57 -10.24
C PRO A 70 -2.13 15.05 -10.03
N ARG A 71 -2.29 14.25 -11.11
CA ARG A 71 -2.09 12.80 -11.07
C ARG A 71 -0.65 12.43 -10.70
N LEU A 72 0.33 13.12 -11.29
CA LEU A 72 1.74 12.93 -10.98
C LEU A 72 2.04 13.34 -9.53
N ARG A 73 1.46 14.44 -9.06
CA ARG A 73 1.61 14.90 -7.67
C ARG A 73 1.12 13.85 -6.69
N SER A 74 -0.06 13.26 -6.93
CA SER A 74 -0.62 12.19 -6.10
C SER A 74 0.26 10.92 -6.14
N ALA A 75 0.73 10.52 -7.32
CA ALA A 75 1.62 9.37 -7.47
C ALA A 75 2.97 9.56 -6.76
N LEU A 76 3.54 10.77 -6.80
CA LEU A 76 4.76 11.14 -6.07
C LEU A 76 4.56 11.11 -4.56
N SER A 77 3.43 11.60 -4.06
CA SER A 77 3.06 11.54 -2.65
C SER A 77 2.96 10.09 -2.18
N ALA A 78 2.24 9.25 -2.91
CA ALA A 78 2.12 7.81 -2.61
C ALA A 78 3.47 7.08 -2.64
N ALA A 79 4.36 7.41 -3.59
CA ALA A 79 5.70 6.83 -3.67
C ALA A 79 6.57 7.22 -2.46
N ARG A 80 6.48 8.47 -2.00
CA ARG A 80 7.18 8.97 -0.80
C ARG A 80 6.64 8.32 0.47
N ALA A 81 5.32 8.21 0.62
CA ALA A 81 4.67 7.53 1.74
C ALA A 81 5.07 6.05 1.83
N ALA A 82 5.22 5.37 0.68
CA ALA A 82 5.75 4.00 0.61
C ALA A 82 7.26 3.89 0.85
N ASN A 83 7.96 4.98 1.16
CA ASN A 83 9.42 5.05 1.30
C ASN A 83 10.17 4.54 0.06
N MET A 84 9.70 4.92 -1.14
CA MET A 84 10.41 4.62 -2.38
C MET A 84 11.69 5.45 -2.47
N PRO A 85 12.86 4.85 -2.79
CA PRO A 85 14.10 5.60 -2.98
C PRO A 85 13.96 6.70 -4.05
N LYS A 86 14.50 7.88 -3.77
CA LYS A 86 14.45 9.04 -4.65
C LYS A 86 14.99 8.73 -6.06
N ASP A 87 16.08 7.97 -6.13
CA ASP A 87 16.71 7.55 -7.39
C ASP A 87 15.76 6.75 -8.30
N ASN A 88 14.84 5.98 -7.72
CA ASN A 88 13.85 5.24 -8.49
C ASN A 88 12.80 6.18 -9.11
N ILE A 89 12.36 7.18 -8.34
CA ILE A 89 11.42 8.20 -8.79
C ILE A 89 12.06 9.01 -9.93
N GLU A 90 13.25 9.55 -9.71
CA GLU A 90 14.00 10.35 -10.71
C GLU A 90 14.24 9.58 -12.00
N ARG A 91 14.57 8.28 -11.90
CA ARG A 91 14.76 7.42 -13.07
C ARG A 91 13.49 7.26 -13.90
N VAL A 92 12.33 7.15 -13.25
CA VAL A 92 11.04 7.05 -13.95
C VAL A 92 10.70 8.36 -14.65
N LEU A 93 10.86 9.50 -13.98
CA LEU A 93 10.58 10.81 -14.55
C LEU A 93 11.51 11.09 -15.74
N LYS A 94 12.80 10.82 -15.60
CA LYS A 94 13.77 11.00 -16.70
C LYS A 94 13.48 10.14 -17.93
N ARG A 95 12.99 8.89 -17.74
CA ARG A 95 12.56 8.06 -18.87
C ARG A 95 11.32 8.61 -19.55
N ALA A 96 10.37 9.15 -18.79
CA ALA A 96 9.18 9.78 -19.33
C ALA A 96 9.52 11.02 -20.17
N GLU A 97 10.46 11.87 -19.71
CA GLU A 97 10.98 13.02 -20.46
C GLU A 97 11.64 12.60 -21.77
N GLY A 98 12.38 11.48 -21.77
CA GLY A 98 13.04 10.94 -22.95
C GLY A 98 12.12 10.24 -23.96
N GLY A 99 10.82 10.11 -23.66
CA GLY A 99 9.87 9.37 -24.50
C GLY A 99 10.08 7.85 -24.51
N GLU A 100 10.94 7.32 -23.64
CA GLU A 100 11.29 5.89 -23.55
C GLU A 100 10.40 5.12 -22.54
N GLY A 101 9.26 5.70 -22.15
CA GLY A 101 8.33 5.07 -21.18
C GLY A 101 7.67 3.81 -21.75
N GLU A 102 7.63 2.73 -20.95
CA GLU A 102 6.82 1.56 -21.29
C GLU A 102 5.36 1.96 -21.50
N ASN A 103 4.74 1.48 -22.57
CA ASN A 103 3.35 1.76 -22.88
C ASN A 103 2.45 0.85 -22.03
N TYR A 104 1.87 1.41 -20.96
CA TYR A 104 0.82 0.76 -20.22
C TYR A 104 -0.54 1.26 -20.67
N ASP A 105 -1.45 0.33 -20.94
CA ASP A 105 -2.87 0.58 -21.10
C ASP A 105 -3.55 0.47 -19.74
N GLU A 106 -4.45 1.39 -19.45
CA GLU A 106 -5.37 1.29 -18.32
C GLU A 106 -6.63 0.57 -18.76
N ILE A 107 -6.99 -0.51 -18.06
CA ILE A 107 -8.14 -1.34 -18.37
C ILE A 107 -8.90 -1.63 -17.10
N ARG A 108 -10.21 -1.40 -17.14
CA ARG A 108 -11.14 -1.79 -16.10
C ARG A 108 -11.78 -3.11 -16.42
N TYR A 109 -11.76 -4.02 -15.45
CA TYR A 109 -12.46 -5.29 -15.47
C TYR A 109 -13.55 -5.27 -14.41
N GLU A 110 -14.69 -5.81 -14.74
CA GLU A 110 -15.87 -5.85 -13.89
C GLU A 110 -16.33 -7.28 -13.73
N GLY A 111 -16.88 -7.63 -12.57
CA GLY A 111 -17.37 -8.98 -12.34
C GLY A 111 -17.90 -9.18 -10.94
N TYR A 112 -18.29 -10.42 -10.69
CA TYR A 112 -18.85 -10.84 -9.41
C TYR A 112 -17.93 -11.85 -8.73
N GLY A 113 -17.63 -11.62 -7.46
CA GLY A 113 -16.98 -12.56 -6.58
C GLY A 113 -17.95 -13.59 -5.99
N PRO A 114 -17.46 -14.47 -5.09
CA PRO A 114 -18.30 -15.40 -4.37
C PRO A 114 -19.43 -14.68 -3.63
N GLY A 115 -20.63 -15.27 -3.65
CA GLY A 115 -21.81 -14.69 -3.00
C GLY A 115 -22.41 -13.48 -3.72
N GLY A 116 -21.99 -13.19 -4.96
CA GLY A 116 -22.52 -12.09 -5.76
C GLY A 116 -21.94 -10.72 -5.41
N THR A 117 -20.80 -10.68 -4.73
CA THR A 117 -20.10 -9.43 -4.42
C THR A 117 -19.59 -8.77 -5.70
N ALA A 118 -20.00 -7.54 -5.97
CA ALA A 118 -19.53 -6.77 -7.11
C ALA A 118 -18.05 -6.39 -6.94
N LEU A 119 -17.26 -6.50 -8.00
CA LEU A 119 -15.83 -6.22 -8.02
C LEU A 119 -15.46 -5.40 -9.25
N ILE A 120 -14.73 -4.31 -9.04
CA ILE A 120 -14.01 -3.56 -10.07
C ILE A 120 -12.52 -3.81 -9.90
N VAL A 121 -11.83 -4.09 -11.01
CA VAL A 121 -10.38 -4.30 -11.05
C VAL A 121 -9.78 -3.38 -12.09
N ASP A 122 -9.11 -2.32 -11.65
CA ASP A 122 -8.34 -1.44 -12.52
C ASP A 122 -6.91 -1.98 -12.68
N ALA A 123 -6.48 -2.17 -13.91
CA ALA A 123 -5.20 -2.74 -14.25
C ALA A 123 -4.41 -1.86 -15.22
N MET A 124 -3.12 -1.68 -14.93
CA MET A 124 -2.14 -1.10 -15.86
C MET A 124 -1.33 -2.22 -16.48
N THR A 125 -1.42 -2.38 -17.79
CA THR A 125 -0.79 -3.50 -18.50
C THR A 125 -0.15 -3.10 -19.82
N ASP A 126 0.94 -3.77 -20.15
CA ASP A 126 1.59 -3.76 -21.46
C ASP A 126 0.96 -4.77 -22.46
N ASN A 127 0.07 -5.67 -21.95
CA ASN A 127 -0.57 -6.70 -22.77
C ASN A 127 -2.00 -7.01 -22.30
N ARG A 128 -2.97 -6.43 -23.00
CA ARG A 128 -4.41 -6.56 -22.71
C ARG A 128 -4.89 -8.02 -22.68
N ASN A 129 -4.45 -8.81 -23.65
CA ASN A 129 -4.93 -10.19 -23.80
C ASN A 129 -4.44 -11.10 -22.67
N ARG A 130 -3.15 -10.96 -22.29
CA ARG A 130 -2.57 -11.68 -21.16
C ARG A 130 -3.31 -11.31 -19.87
N THR A 131 -3.48 -10.03 -19.59
CA THR A 131 -4.15 -9.57 -18.37
C THR A 131 -5.61 -10.00 -18.31
N ALA A 132 -6.36 -9.90 -19.41
CA ALA A 132 -7.75 -10.38 -19.46
C ALA A 132 -7.85 -11.87 -19.13
N SER A 133 -6.92 -12.68 -19.65
CA SER A 133 -6.88 -14.12 -19.38
C SER A 133 -6.55 -14.42 -17.92
N GLU A 134 -5.60 -13.70 -17.34
CA GLU A 134 -5.18 -13.86 -15.93
C GLU A 134 -6.30 -13.43 -14.97
N VAL A 135 -6.95 -12.28 -15.24
CA VAL A 135 -8.07 -11.78 -14.44
C VAL A 135 -9.24 -12.75 -14.49
N ARG A 136 -9.61 -13.24 -15.69
CA ARG A 136 -10.68 -14.27 -15.84
C ARG A 136 -10.36 -15.55 -15.08
N ALA A 137 -9.11 -16.02 -15.18
CA ALA A 137 -8.66 -17.19 -14.45
C ALA A 137 -8.72 -16.99 -12.93
N ALA A 138 -8.39 -15.79 -12.44
CA ALA A 138 -8.48 -15.44 -11.02
C ALA A 138 -9.94 -15.46 -10.54
N PHE A 139 -10.88 -14.81 -11.25
CA PHE A 139 -12.30 -14.85 -10.91
C PHE A 139 -12.82 -16.30 -10.83
N ASN A 140 -12.58 -17.09 -11.87
CA ASN A 140 -13.04 -18.49 -11.91
C ASN A 140 -12.43 -19.34 -10.79
N LYS A 141 -11.14 -19.16 -10.51
CA LYS A 141 -10.42 -19.93 -9.46
C LYS A 141 -11.00 -19.71 -8.07
N PHE A 142 -11.50 -18.53 -7.80
CA PHE A 142 -12.03 -18.16 -6.49
C PHE A 142 -13.57 -18.15 -6.44
N GLY A 143 -14.24 -18.77 -7.41
CA GLY A 143 -15.69 -18.97 -7.41
C GLY A 143 -16.51 -17.74 -7.82
N GLY A 144 -15.86 -16.80 -8.49
CA GLY A 144 -16.49 -15.63 -9.10
C GLY A 144 -16.63 -15.79 -10.62
N SER A 145 -17.12 -14.74 -11.28
CA SER A 145 -17.25 -14.66 -12.74
C SER A 145 -16.86 -13.27 -13.23
N LEU A 146 -16.03 -13.20 -14.27
CA LEU A 146 -15.75 -11.95 -14.97
C LEU A 146 -16.97 -11.61 -15.83
N GLY A 147 -17.49 -10.40 -15.66
CA GLY A 147 -18.60 -9.84 -16.44
C GLY A 147 -18.14 -9.04 -17.64
N GLU A 148 -19.10 -8.40 -18.30
CA GLU A 148 -18.85 -7.42 -19.35
C GLU A 148 -18.64 -6.03 -18.72
N THR A 149 -18.07 -5.10 -19.50
CA THR A 149 -17.95 -3.69 -19.08
C THR A 149 -19.33 -3.10 -18.78
N GLY A 150 -19.48 -2.43 -17.64
CA GLY A 150 -20.76 -1.89 -17.19
C GLY A 150 -21.61 -2.85 -16.37
N SER A 151 -21.12 -4.09 -16.10
CA SER A 151 -21.90 -5.08 -15.35
C SER A 151 -22.07 -4.79 -13.87
N VAL A 152 -21.13 -4.05 -13.28
CA VAL A 152 -21.17 -3.67 -11.86
C VAL A 152 -20.83 -2.20 -11.59
N SER A 153 -20.28 -1.46 -12.55
CA SER A 153 -19.84 -0.06 -12.36
C SER A 153 -20.95 0.86 -11.86
N PHE A 154 -22.21 0.60 -12.22
CA PHE A 154 -23.36 1.35 -11.72
C PHE A 154 -23.63 1.21 -10.20
N MET A 155 -22.94 0.29 -9.54
CA MET A 155 -23.04 0.06 -8.09
C MET A 155 -21.95 0.80 -7.30
N PHE A 156 -21.08 1.54 -7.98
CA PHE A 156 -19.94 2.23 -7.38
C PHE A 156 -19.90 3.69 -7.82
N ASP A 157 -19.66 4.54 -6.86
CA ASP A 157 -19.28 5.93 -7.10
C ASP A 157 -17.78 6.09 -6.86
N GLN A 158 -17.11 6.84 -7.72
CA GLN A 158 -15.72 7.19 -7.52
C GLN A 158 -15.66 8.46 -6.67
N VAL A 159 -14.99 8.37 -5.54
CA VAL A 159 -14.88 9.48 -4.58
C VAL A 159 -13.43 9.72 -4.19
N GLY A 160 -13.12 10.93 -3.76
CA GLY A 160 -11.91 11.23 -3.02
C GLY A 160 -12.12 10.89 -1.54
N GLN A 161 -11.20 10.12 -0.96
CA GLN A 161 -11.22 9.75 0.46
C GLN A 161 -9.98 10.31 1.16
N ILE A 162 -10.18 10.96 2.31
CA ILE A 162 -9.10 11.49 3.15
C ILE A 162 -9.41 11.07 4.60
N ILE A 163 -8.45 10.38 5.24
CA ILE A 163 -8.61 9.86 6.60
C ILE A 163 -7.60 10.52 7.52
N TYR A 164 -8.12 11.07 8.62
CA TYR A 164 -7.35 11.59 9.75
C TYR A 164 -7.57 10.75 10.99
N PRO A 165 -6.57 10.63 11.89
CA PRO A 165 -6.76 9.94 13.16
C PRO A 165 -7.69 10.73 14.08
N ALA A 166 -8.41 10.02 14.98
CA ALA A 166 -9.42 10.62 15.86
C ALA A 166 -8.87 11.68 16.83
N ASP A 167 -7.58 11.60 17.13
CA ASP A 167 -6.91 12.53 18.08
C ASP A 167 -6.41 13.81 17.42
N VAL A 168 -6.57 13.98 16.10
CA VAL A 168 -6.12 15.19 15.40
C VAL A 168 -6.95 16.42 15.77
N THR A 169 -8.26 16.25 15.94
CA THR A 169 -9.21 17.28 16.40
C THR A 169 -10.53 16.64 16.85
N ASP A 170 -11.46 17.43 17.36
CA ASP A 170 -12.83 16.99 17.61
C ASP A 170 -13.71 16.99 16.35
N ALA A 171 -14.84 16.28 16.41
CA ALA A 171 -15.74 16.11 15.26
C ALA A 171 -16.33 17.43 14.73
N ASP A 172 -16.63 18.37 15.64
CA ASP A 172 -17.24 19.66 15.24
C ASP A 172 -16.22 20.52 14.49
N THR A 173 -14.99 20.61 14.98
CA THR A 173 -13.89 21.33 14.31
C THR A 173 -13.54 20.69 12.97
N MET A 174 -13.52 19.36 12.89
CA MET A 174 -13.31 18.67 11.60
C MET A 174 -14.44 18.97 10.63
N PHE A 175 -15.68 18.93 11.08
CA PHE A 175 -16.86 19.24 10.25
C PHE A 175 -16.79 20.65 9.65
N GLU A 176 -16.47 21.66 10.48
CA GLU A 176 -16.33 23.05 10.01
C GLU A 176 -15.24 23.17 8.95
N ALA A 177 -14.07 22.59 9.19
CA ALA A 177 -12.95 22.64 8.24
C ALA A 177 -13.27 21.92 6.91
N VAL A 178 -13.97 20.78 6.98
CA VAL A 178 -14.41 20.01 5.81
C VAL A 178 -15.42 20.78 4.98
N LEU A 179 -16.36 21.48 5.63
CA LEU A 179 -17.32 22.33 4.96
C LEU A 179 -16.64 23.52 4.25
N GLU A 180 -15.67 24.18 4.90
CA GLU A 180 -14.90 25.26 4.31
C GLU A 180 -14.02 24.77 3.15
N ALA A 181 -13.49 23.55 3.22
CA ALA A 181 -12.71 22.93 2.15
C ALA A 181 -13.56 22.51 0.94
N GLY A 182 -14.89 22.48 1.06
CA GLY A 182 -15.80 22.12 -0.03
C GLY A 182 -15.95 20.62 -0.26
N ALA A 183 -15.73 19.78 0.77
CA ALA A 183 -15.99 18.35 0.68
C ALA A 183 -17.49 18.04 0.80
N GLU A 184 -17.88 16.82 0.38
CA GLU A 184 -19.28 16.41 0.33
C GLU A 184 -19.78 15.86 1.67
N ASN A 185 -18.92 15.13 2.38
CA ASN A 185 -19.27 14.48 3.63
C ASN A 185 -18.08 14.28 4.55
N VAL A 186 -18.34 14.19 5.85
CA VAL A 186 -17.38 13.73 6.86
C VAL A 186 -18.07 12.83 7.87
N GLU A 187 -17.48 11.69 8.13
CA GLU A 187 -17.87 10.79 9.21
C GLU A 187 -16.77 10.76 10.27
N SER A 188 -17.14 11.03 11.52
CA SER A 188 -16.21 11.06 12.64
C SER A 188 -16.64 10.05 13.70
N ASP A 189 -15.72 9.15 14.05
CA ASP A 189 -15.95 8.15 15.10
C ASP A 189 -14.70 7.96 15.99
N GLU A 190 -14.69 6.93 16.84
CA GLU A 190 -13.58 6.61 17.72
C GLU A 190 -12.29 6.19 16.97
N THR A 191 -12.40 5.81 15.70
CA THR A 191 -11.28 5.34 14.87
C THR A 191 -10.65 6.46 14.04
N GLY A 192 -11.40 7.52 13.73
CA GLY A 192 -10.90 8.66 12.97
C GLY A 192 -11.99 9.51 12.33
N HIS A 193 -11.54 10.37 11.44
CA HIS A 193 -12.38 11.23 10.61
C HIS A 193 -12.19 10.82 9.15
N GLU A 194 -13.26 10.34 8.53
CA GLU A 194 -13.29 9.98 7.11
C GLU A 194 -13.98 11.08 6.32
N VAL A 195 -13.23 11.79 5.48
CA VAL A 195 -13.72 12.86 4.62
C VAL A 195 -13.89 12.33 3.20
N VAL A 196 -15.05 12.59 2.61
CA VAL A 196 -15.41 12.20 1.23
C VAL A 196 -15.68 13.43 0.40
N CYS A 197 -15.12 13.47 -0.82
CA CYS A 197 -15.31 14.57 -1.76
C CYS A 197 -15.41 14.07 -3.21
N ALA A 198 -15.86 14.92 -4.11
CA ALA A 198 -15.82 14.64 -5.54
C ALA A 198 -14.35 14.43 -6.02
N PRO A 199 -14.12 13.54 -7.01
CA PRO A 199 -12.77 13.28 -7.53
C PRO A 199 -12.07 14.53 -8.03
N ASP A 200 -12.81 15.46 -8.64
CA ASP A 200 -12.27 16.70 -9.21
C ASP A 200 -11.80 17.67 -8.10
N ASP A 201 -12.47 17.67 -6.94
CA ASP A 201 -12.16 18.54 -5.81
C ASP A 201 -11.13 17.94 -4.84
N PHE A 202 -10.79 16.66 -5.01
CA PHE A 202 -9.93 15.91 -4.09
C PHE A 202 -8.61 16.61 -3.73
N ASN A 203 -7.91 17.16 -4.72
CA ASN A 203 -6.64 17.83 -4.46
C ASN A 203 -6.82 19.14 -3.67
N ALA A 204 -7.85 19.93 -4.00
CA ALA A 204 -8.15 21.19 -3.31
C ALA A 204 -8.56 20.94 -1.86
N VAL A 205 -9.46 19.98 -1.63
CA VAL A 205 -9.91 19.57 -0.28
C VAL A 205 -8.75 19.05 0.54
N ARG A 206 -7.91 18.18 -0.02
CA ARG A 206 -6.74 17.64 0.66
C ARG A 206 -5.76 18.76 1.06
N GLU A 207 -5.40 19.66 0.15
CA GLU A 207 -4.46 20.77 0.43
C GLU A 207 -5.02 21.74 1.50
N ALA A 208 -6.32 22.00 1.48
CA ALA A 208 -6.97 22.82 2.50
C ALA A 208 -6.88 22.16 3.89
N LEU A 209 -7.24 20.88 3.99
CA LEU A 209 -7.19 20.14 5.25
C LEU A 209 -5.76 19.89 5.74
N GLU A 210 -4.79 19.62 4.84
CA GLU A 210 -3.37 19.50 5.21
C GLU A 210 -2.81 20.80 5.81
N THR A 211 -3.30 21.95 5.37
CA THR A 211 -2.87 23.26 5.93
C THR A 211 -3.32 23.43 7.38
N VAL A 212 -4.48 22.86 7.75
CA VAL A 212 -5.06 23.00 9.09
C VAL A 212 -4.59 21.88 10.01
N PHE A 213 -4.62 20.63 9.55
CA PHE A 213 -4.42 19.44 10.38
C PHE A 213 -3.12 18.68 10.09
N GLY A 214 -2.35 19.10 9.09
CA GLY A 214 -1.16 18.37 8.64
C GLY A 214 -1.52 17.21 7.70
N ALA A 215 -0.53 16.34 7.46
CA ALA A 215 -0.70 15.24 6.50
C ALA A 215 -1.71 14.18 7.01
N PRO A 216 -2.68 13.73 6.18
CA PRO A 216 -3.60 12.67 6.54
C PRO A 216 -2.90 11.30 6.62
N GLU A 217 -3.51 10.35 7.36
CA GLU A 217 -3.03 8.96 7.37
C GLU A 217 -3.21 8.26 6.03
N VAL A 218 -4.36 8.50 5.39
CA VAL A 218 -4.71 7.94 4.08
C VAL A 218 -5.32 9.03 3.23
N SER A 219 -4.94 9.09 1.97
CA SER A 219 -5.62 9.92 0.97
C SER A 219 -5.53 9.27 -0.41
N GLY A 220 -6.64 9.23 -1.16
CA GLY A 220 -6.70 8.63 -2.48
C GLY A 220 -8.07 8.77 -3.15
N LEU A 221 -8.11 8.41 -4.44
CA LEU A 221 -9.29 8.32 -5.29
C LEU A 221 -9.73 6.87 -5.42
#